data_d1e059a8785179166c18fe72d02e44a0
#
_entry.id   d1e059a8785179166c18fe72d02e44a0
#
_cell.length_a   1.000
_cell.length_b   1.000
_cell.length_c   1.000
_cell.angle_alpha   90.00
_cell.angle_beta   90.00
_cell.angle_gamma   90.00
#
_symmetry.space_group_name_H-M   'P 1'
#
loop_
_entity.id
_entity.type
_entity.pdbx_description
1 polymer ?
#
loop_
_entity_poly.entity_id
_entity_poly.type
_entity_poly.pdbx_seq_one_letter_code
_entity_poly.pdbx_strand_id
1 'polypeptide(L)'
;MGADEYHPISHKGSNLTEAGGIGYTVVDSIDTMLLMGLDSEYLRARSWIKHKLSFDRDAPFSTFEVWFFFELLRVAYFTMHYDLIHFERLQTTIRILGGLLSAYHHSGGDLLFLNQARDLADRMLPVFDTPSGLPYPMVNLERRVGLWAEENSVLVSTAEASTLQLEFRYLSELTEDDIYWKKAERVGLHQSGWQVFSCANEIRLQVMAVIKSARQHPGIASIFMEYVRLPFADRPS
;
A
#
# COMPACT_ATOMS: atom_id res chain seq x y z
N MET A 1 -8.97 15.18 -16.37
CA MET A 1 -9.45 14.11 -15.46
C MET A 1 -8.41 12.99 -15.52
N GLY A 2 -8.07 12.37 -14.40
CA GLY A 2 -7.18 11.21 -14.36
C GLY A 2 -5.72 11.49 -14.04
N ALA A 3 -5.36 12.72 -13.74
CA ALA A 3 -4.10 13.02 -13.08
C ALA A 3 -4.12 12.51 -11.63
N ASP A 4 -2.96 12.20 -11.07
CA ASP A 4 -2.84 11.69 -9.70
C ASP A 4 -3.22 12.77 -8.70
N GLU A 5 -2.83 14.00 -8.97
CA GLU A 5 -3.12 15.17 -8.14
C GLU A 5 -3.91 16.21 -8.92
N TYR A 6 -4.70 16.99 -8.20
CA TYR A 6 -5.40 18.14 -8.71
C TYR A 6 -5.03 19.40 -7.92
N HIS A 7 -4.57 20.41 -8.61
CA HIS A 7 -4.21 21.71 -8.03
C HIS A 7 -5.38 22.68 -8.17
N PRO A 8 -6.18 22.91 -7.12
CA PRO A 8 -7.45 23.65 -7.25
C PRO A 8 -7.25 25.13 -7.60
N ILE A 9 -6.13 25.74 -7.22
CA ILE A 9 -5.85 27.14 -7.54
C ILE A 9 -5.49 27.35 -9.00
N SER A 10 -4.66 26.46 -9.56
CA SER A 10 -4.22 26.55 -10.96
C SER A 10 -5.14 25.82 -11.95
N HIS A 11 -6.08 25.04 -11.46
CA HIS A 11 -6.93 24.12 -12.22
C HIS A 11 -6.17 23.13 -13.10
N LYS A 12 -4.95 22.77 -12.70
CA LYS A 12 -4.11 21.80 -13.39
C LYS A 12 -4.03 20.49 -12.62
N GLY A 13 -3.76 19.42 -13.35
CA GLY A 13 -3.41 18.13 -12.75
C GLY A 13 -1.96 17.81 -12.99
N SER A 14 -1.34 17.07 -12.07
CA SER A 14 0.01 16.50 -12.22
C SER A 14 -0.02 15.00 -11.97
N ASN A 15 0.92 14.30 -12.57
CA ASN A 15 1.17 12.91 -12.25
C ASN A 15 2.39 12.84 -11.33
N LEU A 16 2.36 11.90 -10.42
CA LEU A 16 3.39 11.72 -9.41
C LEU A 16 4.62 10.96 -9.96
N THR A 17 4.51 10.37 -11.15
CA THR A 17 5.63 9.75 -11.85
C THR A 17 5.74 10.24 -13.29
N GLU A 18 6.97 10.24 -13.83
CA GLU A 18 7.20 10.55 -15.24
C GLU A 18 6.62 9.48 -16.18
N ALA A 19 6.48 8.25 -15.70
CA ALA A 19 5.83 7.17 -16.44
C ALA A 19 4.30 7.33 -16.57
N GLY A 20 3.75 8.39 -16.00
CA GLY A 20 2.31 8.68 -15.95
C GLY A 20 1.66 8.29 -14.63
N GLY A 21 0.43 8.73 -14.44
CA GLY A 21 -0.34 8.49 -13.23
C GLY A 21 -1.18 7.22 -13.28
N ILE A 22 -1.66 6.83 -12.11
CA ILE A 22 -2.66 5.76 -11.93
C ILE A 22 -4.00 6.29 -11.40
N GLY A 23 -4.18 7.62 -11.44
CA GLY A 23 -5.46 8.29 -11.20
C GLY A 23 -5.88 8.36 -9.74
N TYR A 24 -4.96 8.60 -8.82
CA TYR A 24 -5.23 8.65 -7.38
C TYR A 24 -6.46 9.48 -7.02
N THR A 25 -6.51 10.73 -7.49
CA THR A 25 -7.65 11.63 -7.16
C THR A 25 -8.98 11.11 -7.65
N VAL A 26 -9.04 10.50 -8.84
CA VAL A 26 -10.29 9.99 -9.39
C VAL A 26 -10.74 8.75 -8.65
N VAL A 27 -9.82 7.79 -8.44
CA VAL A 27 -10.16 6.50 -7.81
C VAL A 27 -10.57 6.71 -6.35
N ASP A 28 -9.80 7.52 -5.62
CA ASP A 28 -10.02 7.82 -4.21
C ASP A 28 -11.31 8.60 -3.93
N SER A 29 -11.87 9.29 -4.94
CA SER A 29 -13.09 10.10 -4.79
C SER A 29 -14.39 9.43 -5.26
N ILE A 30 -14.33 8.21 -5.82
CA ILE A 30 -15.52 7.56 -6.42
C ILE A 30 -16.58 7.23 -5.37
N ASP A 31 -16.20 6.67 -4.25
CA ASP A 31 -17.13 6.37 -3.17
C ASP A 31 -17.79 7.64 -2.61
N THR A 32 -17.03 8.72 -2.50
CA THR A 32 -17.53 10.04 -2.14
C THR A 32 -18.55 10.54 -3.15
N MET A 33 -18.32 10.38 -4.47
CA MET A 33 -19.29 10.73 -5.49
C MET A 33 -20.61 9.95 -5.34
N LEU A 34 -20.51 8.64 -5.07
CA LEU A 34 -21.67 7.78 -4.84
C LEU A 34 -22.45 8.20 -3.58
N LEU A 35 -21.74 8.41 -2.46
CA LEU A 35 -22.36 8.81 -1.19
C LEU A 35 -23.02 10.18 -1.26
N MET A 36 -22.50 11.10 -2.06
CA MET A 36 -23.03 12.44 -2.25
C MET A 36 -24.11 12.53 -3.36
N GLY A 37 -24.40 11.44 -4.07
CA GLY A 37 -25.34 11.42 -5.18
C GLY A 37 -24.91 12.24 -6.40
N LEU A 38 -23.58 12.31 -6.66
CA LEU A 38 -23.00 13.02 -7.80
C LEU A 38 -22.96 12.10 -9.03
N ASP A 39 -24.14 11.73 -9.54
CA ASP A 39 -24.26 10.70 -10.59
C ASP A 39 -23.50 11.03 -11.88
N SER A 40 -23.50 12.29 -12.30
CA SER A 40 -22.82 12.73 -13.52
C SER A 40 -21.30 12.60 -13.40
N GLU A 41 -20.75 12.96 -12.26
CA GLU A 41 -19.32 12.87 -11.93
C GLU A 41 -18.90 11.41 -11.79
N TYR A 42 -19.72 10.61 -11.10
CA TYR A 42 -19.52 9.17 -10.97
C TYR A 42 -19.48 8.46 -12.33
N LEU A 43 -20.45 8.72 -13.21
CA LEU A 43 -20.48 8.10 -14.54
C LEU A 43 -19.24 8.48 -15.38
N ARG A 44 -18.77 9.72 -15.28
CA ARG A 44 -17.54 10.16 -15.93
C ARG A 44 -16.30 9.48 -15.34
N ALA A 45 -16.21 9.40 -14.02
CA ALA A 45 -15.12 8.73 -13.32
C ALA A 45 -15.09 7.23 -13.65
N ARG A 46 -16.26 6.57 -13.60
CA ARG A 46 -16.41 5.16 -13.99
C ARG A 46 -15.98 4.90 -15.44
N SER A 47 -16.40 5.78 -16.37
CA SER A 47 -15.99 5.69 -17.77
C SER A 47 -14.48 5.86 -17.94
N TRP A 48 -13.87 6.76 -17.17
CA TRP A 48 -12.42 6.95 -17.18
C TRP A 48 -11.69 5.70 -16.66
N ILE A 49 -12.15 5.12 -15.55
CA ILE A 49 -11.57 3.87 -15.01
C ILE A 49 -11.66 2.74 -16.03
N LYS A 50 -12.80 2.61 -16.69
CA LYS A 50 -12.99 1.56 -17.70
C LYS A 50 -12.05 1.65 -18.90
N HIS A 51 -11.70 2.87 -19.35
CA HIS A 51 -11.04 3.05 -20.65
C HIS A 51 -9.62 3.63 -20.55
N LYS A 52 -9.25 4.19 -19.39
CA LYS A 52 -8.01 4.96 -19.25
C LYS A 52 -7.14 4.54 -18.06
N LEU A 53 -7.74 3.95 -17.02
CA LEU A 53 -6.95 3.44 -15.90
C LEU A 53 -6.05 2.32 -16.38
N SER A 54 -4.76 2.44 -16.10
CA SER A 54 -3.76 1.42 -16.39
C SER A 54 -2.71 1.42 -15.29
N PHE A 55 -2.33 0.25 -14.86
CA PHE A 55 -1.26 0.03 -13.91
C PHE A 55 0.08 -0.35 -14.59
N ASP A 56 0.12 -0.33 -15.93
CA ASP A 56 1.36 -0.53 -16.71
C ASP A 56 2.19 0.75 -16.63
N ARG A 57 2.90 0.92 -15.51
CA ARG A 57 3.75 2.06 -15.21
C ARG A 57 5.09 1.56 -14.69
N ASP A 58 6.16 1.77 -15.47
CA ASP A 58 7.53 1.45 -15.06
C ASP A 58 8.08 2.55 -14.15
N ALA A 59 7.54 2.61 -12.95
CA ALA A 59 7.94 3.56 -11.92
C ALA A 59 7.74 2.96 -10.52
N PRO A 60 8.47 3.43 -9.53
CA PRO A 60 8.27 3.00 -8.15
C PRO A 60 7.04 3.66 -7.54
N PHE A 61 6.11 2.86 -7.02
CA PHE A 61 4.94 3.29 -6.26
C PHE A 61 5.08 2.85 -4.80
N SER A 62 4.67 3.68 -3.84
CA SER A 62 4.65 3.27 -2.44
C SER A 62 3.59 2.19 -2.22
N THR A 63 3.97 1.12 -1.55
CA THR A 63 3.05 0.03 -1.20
C THR A 63 2.01 0.49 -0.19
N PHE A 64 2.44 1.33 0.78
CA PHE A 64 1.61 1.89 1.84
C PHE A 64 1.80 3.42 1.90
N GLU A 65 1.48 4.04 3.01
CA GLU A 65 1.73 5.45 3.29
C GLU A 65 2.51 5.59 4.58
N VAL A 66 3.72 6.13 4.55
CA VAL A 66 4.27 6.95 5.68
C VAL A 66 5.52 7.70 5.26
N TRP A 67 5.45 9.05 5.13
CA TRP A 67 6.67 9.88 5.19
C TRP A 67 6.46 11.34 5.55
N PHE A 68 5.26 11.74 5.89
CA PHE A 68 5.00 13.15 6.26
C PHE A 68 5.79 13.59 7.50
N PHE A 69 6.06 12.68 8.43
CA PHE A 69 6.74 13.04 9.68
C PHE A 69 8.27 13.14 9.53
N PHE A 70 8.86 12.39 8.60
CA PHE A 70 10.31 12.42 8.39
C PHE A 70 10.75 13.61 7.54
N GLU A 71 9.94 14.06 6.60
CA GLU A 71 10.19 15.30 5.87
C GLU A 71 10.15 16.51 6.81
N LEU A 72 9.25 16.56 7.77
CA LEU A 72 9.21 17.64 8.75
C LEU A 72 10.45 17.67 9.67
N LEU A 73 10.98 16.48 10.06
CA LEU A 73 12.21 16.36 10.83
C LEU A 73 13.45 16.65 9.97
N ARG A 74 13.44 16.25 8.71
CA ARG A 74 14.51 16.52 7.75
C ARG A 74 14.58 17.98 7.34
N VAL A 75 13.44 18.64 7.13
CA VAL A 75 13.35 20.09 6.91
C VAL A 75 13.81 20.86 8.15
N ALA A 76 13.52 20.40 9.36
CA ALA A 76 14.01 21.04 10.60
C ALA A 76 15.53 20.86 10.81
N TYR A 77 16.15 19.80 10.26
CA TYR A 77 17.58 19.51 10.43
C TYR A 77 18.45 19.96 9.23
N PHE A 78 17.86 20.19 8.04
CA PHE A 78 18.59 20.49 6.81
C PHE A 78 18.10 21.78 6.11
N THR A 79 17.96 22.88 6.84
CA THR A 79 17.68 24.21 6.25
C THR A 79 18.88 24.84 5.53
N MET A 80 19.83 24.05 4.99
CA MET A 80 20.87 24.58 4.11
C MET A 80 21.16 23.61 2.96
N HIS A 81 20.78 24.04 1.76
CA HIS A 81 21.23 23.51 0.46
C HIS A 81 20.86 22.05 0.10
N TYR A 82 19.64 21.84 -0.38
CA TYR A 82 19.43 20.91 -1.51
C TYR A 82 18.01 21.10 -2.04
N ASP A 83 17.88 21.10 -3.36
CA ASP A 83 16.61 21.15 -4.08
C ASP A 83 15.59 20.19 -3.49
N LEU A 84 14.40 20.74 -3.23
CA LEU A 84 13.21 19.99 -2.83
C LEU A 84 12.84 18.99 -3.92
N ILE A 85 13.43 17.80 -3.88
CA ILE A 85 12.88 16.67 -4.62
C ILE A 85 11.59 16.33 -3.90
N HIS A 86 10.47 16.71 -4.49
CA HIS A 86 9.14 16.35 -4.07
C HIS A 86 8.99 14.82 -4.19
N PHE A 87 9.36 14.11 -3.15
CA PHE A 87 9.06 12.70 -3.00
C PHE A 87 7.65 12.56 -2.41
N GLU A 88 6.64 12.92 -3.17
CA GLU A 88 5.28 12.57 -2.85
C GLU A 88 5.10 11.07 -3.12
N ARG A 89 5.10 10.27 -2.05
CA ARG A 89 4.98 8.82 -2.15
C ARG A 89 3.53 8.42 -2.26
N LEU A 90 3.25 7.67 -3.27
CA LEU A 90 1.97 7.20 -3.76
C LEU A 90 1.38 6.10 -2.86
N GLN A 91 0.27 6.37 -2.22
CA GLN A 91 -0.46 5.49 -1.31
C GLN A 91 -1.29 4.44 -2.06
N THR A 92 -0.62 3.46 -2.66
CA THR A 92 -1.28 2.56 -3.60
C THR A 92 -2.34 1.68 -2.94
N THR A 93 -2.06 1.13 -1.77
CA THR A 93 -3.01 0.25 -1.09
C THR A 93 -4.22 1.01 -0.57
N ILE A 94 -4.02 2.07 0.18
CA ILE A 94 -5.14 2.78 0.83
C ILE A 94 -6.01 3.47 -0.21
N ARG A 95 -5.41 4.26 -1.09
CA ARG A 95 -6.16 5.14 -1.99
C ARG A 95 -6.66 4.44 -3.24
N ILE A 96 -5.84 3.58 -3.86
CA ILE A 96 -6.25 2.93 -5.11
C ILE A 96 -6.95 1.61 -4.82
N LEU A 97 -6.32 0.68 -4.11
CA LEU A 97 -6.97 -0.59 -3.81
C LEU A 97 -8.20 -0.38 -2.91
N GLY A 98 -8.06 0.37 -1.82
CA GLY A 98 -9.16 0.70 -0.92
C GLY A 98 -10.27 1.49 -1.62
N GLY A 99 -9.94 2.48 -2.45
CA GLY A 99 -10.89 3.25 -3.23
C GLY A 99 -11.70 2.39 -4.23
N LEU A 100 -11.03 1.45 -4.94
CA LEU A 100 -11.70 0.52 -5.84
C LEU A 100 -12.62 -0.45 -5.09
N LEU A 101 -12.20 -0.97 -3.94
CA LEU A 101 -13.02 -1.86 -3.12
C LEU A 101 -14.22 -1.13 -2.50
N SER A 102 -14.03 0.11 -2.05
CA SER A 102 -15.12 0.98 -1.57
C SER A 102 -16.11 1.30 -2.69
N ALA A 103 -15.60 1.63 -3.88
CA ALA A 103 -16.44 1.86 -5.06
C ALA A 103 -17.24 0.62 -5.45
N TYR A 104 -16.66 -0.58 -5.40
CA TYR A 104 -17.37 -1.84 -5.62
C TYR A 104 -18.52 -2.00 -4.61
N HIS A 105 -18.26 -1.77 -3.33
CA HIS A 105 -19.24 -1.89 -2.27
C HIS A 105 -20.43 -0.92 -2.47
N HIS A 106 -20.13 0.35 -2.66
CA HIS A 106 -21.15 1.41 -2.76
C HIS A 106 -21.89 1.45 -4.11
N SER A 107 -21.31 0.89 -5.17
CA SER A 107 -21.96 0.77 -6.48
C SER A 107 -22.95 -0.40 -6.57
N GLY A 108 -23.12 -1.18 -5.51
CA GLY A 108 -23.96 -2.38 -5.53
C GLY A 108 -23.32 -3.57 -6.25
N GLY A 109 -21.99 -3.64 -6.29
CA GLY A 109 -21.24 -4.78 -6.82
C GLY A 109 -20.82 -4.62 -8.29
N ASP A 110 -20.48 -3.43 -8.75
CA ASP A 110 -19.96 -3.23 -10.11
C ASP A 110 -18.61 -3.91 -10.30
N LEU A 111 -18.60 -5.01 -11.03
CA LEU A 111 -17.43 -5.85 -11.29
C LEU A 111 -16.27 -5.09 -11.96
N LEU A 112 -16.50 -3.94 -12.57
CA LEU A 112 -15.42 -3.11 -13.10
C LEU A 112 -14.39 -2.80 -12.02
N PHE A 113 -14.87 -2.35 -10.85
CA PHE A 113 -14.01 -1.95 -9.74
C PHE A 113 -13.30 -3.16 -9.12
N LEU A 114 -14.01 -4.28 -8.93
CA LEU A 114 -13.41 -5.50 -8.39
C LEU A 114 -12.33 -6.06 -9.32
N ASN A 115 -12.54 -6.05 -10.64
CA ASN A 115 -11.55 -6.51 -11.60
C ASN A 115 -10.29 -5.62 -11.61
N GLN A 116 -10.46 -4.30 -11.49
CA GLN A 116 -9.32 -3.38 -11.37
C GLN A 116 -8.59 -3.55 -10.03
N ALA A 117 -9.32 -3.74 -8.94
CA ALA A 117 -8.74 -4.02 -7.64
C ALA A 117 -7.90 -5.32 -7.66
N ARG A 118 -8.40 -6.36 -8.34
CA ARG A 118 -7.70 -7.64 -8.50
C ARG A 118 -6.44 -7.47 -9.34
N ASP A 119 -6.49 -6.79 -10.50
CA ASP A 119 -5.29 -6.55 -11.32
C ASP A 119 -4.21 -5.80 -10.54
N LEU A 120 -4.61 -4.78 -9.78
CA LEU A 120 -3.66 -4.05 -8.92
C LEU A 120 -3.04 -4.94 -7.86
N ALA A 121 -3.86 -5.70 -7.12
CA ALA A 121 -3.38 -6.56 -6.05
C ALA A 121 -2.46 -7.67 -6.59
N ASP A 122 -2.77 -8.28 -7.74
CA ASP A 122 -1.89 -9.26 -8.41
C ASP A 122 -0.52 -8.69 -8.75
N ARG A 123 -0.45 -7.41 -9.11
CA ARG A 123 0.81 -6.69 -9.37
C ARG A 123 1.57 -6.37 -8.10
N MET A 124 0.85 -6.25 -6.98
CA MET A 124 1.43 -5.95 -5.67
C MET A 124 1.88 -7.20 -4.90
N LEU A 125 1.35 -8.40 -5.18
CA LEU A 125 1.70 -9.62 -4.46
C LEU A 125 3.22 -9.86 -4.29
N PRO A 126 4.09 -9.56 -5.28
CA PRO A 126 5.53 -9.74 -5.13
C PRO A 126 6.19 -8.87 -4.04
N VAL A 127 5.52 -7.84 -3.53
CA VAL A 127 6.08 -7.04 -2.42
C VAL A 127 6.27 -7.87 -1.15
N PHE A 128 5.51 -8.95 -1.00
CA PHE A 128 5.60 -9.86 0.15
C PHE A 128 6.67 -10.95 -0.02
N ASP A 129 7.32 -11.06 -1.19
CA ASP A 129 8.33 -12.08 -1.47
C ASP A 129 9.70 -11.69 -0.89
N THR A 130 9.74 -11.52 0.42
CA THR A 130 10.93 -11.24 1.20
C THR A 130 11.26 -12.41 2.14
N PRO A 131 12.52 -12.58 2.55
CA PRO A 131 12.88 -13.65 3.50
C PRO A 131 12.14 -13.56 4.84
N SER A 132 11.85 -12.34 5.30
CA SER A 132 11.14 -12.07 6.55
C SER A 132 9.61 -12.09 6.40
N GLY A 133 9.08 -12.07 5.17
CA GLY A 133 7.68 -11.85 4.88
C GLY A 133 7.22 -10.41 5.04
N LEU A 134 8.06 -9.49 5.52
CA LEU A 134 7.74 -8.05 5.58
C LEU A 134 7.65 -7.48 4.16
N PRO A 135 6.62 -6.69 3.82
CA PRO A 135 6.48 -6.19 2.48
C PRO A 135 7.54 -5.14 2.13
N TYR A 136 8.00 -5.14 0.89
CA TYR A 136 8.80 -4.04 0.36
C TYR A 136 8.03 -2.72 0.45
N PRO A 137 8.69 -1.60 0.77
CA PRO A 137 8.03 -0.30 0.89
C PRO A 137 7.56 0.27 -0.45
N MET A 138 8.13 -0.20 -1.54
CA MET A 138 7.83 0.25 -2.89
C MET A 138 7.53 -0.94 -3.81
N VAL A 139 6.78 -0.69 -4.87
CA VAL A 139 6.44 -1.66 -5.92
C VAL A 139 6.58 -1.02 -7.29
N ASN A 140 7.12 -1.75 -8.24
CA ASN A 140 7.00 -1.43 -9.66
C ASN A 140 5.83 -2.24 -10.23
N LEU A 141 4.75 -1.55 -10.61
CA LEU A 141 3.51 -2.19 -11.01
C LEU A 141 3.58 -2.87 -12.39
N GLU A 142 4.39 -2.33 -13.31
CA GLU A 142 4.60 -2.94 -14.63
C GLU A 142 5.47 -4.19 -14.51
N ARG A 143 6.61 -4.08 -13.84
CA ARG A 143 7.56 -5.18 -13.67
C ARG A 143 7.11 -6.21 -12.63
N ARG A 144 6.12 -5.87 -11.80
CA ARG A 144 5.61 -6.70 -10.71
C ARG A 144 6.70 -7.13 -9.74
N VAL A 145 7.49 -6.18 -9.27
CA VAL A 145 8.58 -6.42 -8.32
C VAL A 145 8.52 -5.44 -7.16
N GLY A 146 8.80 -5.95 -5.97
CA GLY A 146 9.02 -5.12 -4.78
C GLY A 146 10.37 -4.41 -4.86
N LEU A 147 10.43 -3.18 -4.40
CA LEU A 147 11.63 -2.34 -4.45
C LEU A 147 11.92 -1.76 -3.05
N TRP A 148 13.21 -1.56 -2.78
CA TRP A 148 13.67 -0.82 -1.62
C TRP A 148 13.40 0.68 -1.82
N ALA A 149 13.15 1.40 -0.73
CA ALA A 149 12.99 2.85 -0.78
C ALA A 149 14.29 3.57 -1.12
N GLU A 150 15.41 3.03 -0.63
CA GLU A 150 16.77 3.47 -0.89
C GLU A 150 17.66 2.24 -1.06
N GLU A 151 18.72 2.32 -1.86
CA GLU A 151 19.57 1.17 -2.22
C GLU A 151 20.19 0.45 -1.02
N ASN A 152 20.31 1.11 0.13
CA ASN A 152 20.89 0.54 1.35
C ASN A 152 19.93 0.49 2.54
N SER A 153 18.63 0.75 2.32
CA SER A 153 17.66 0.71 3.39
C SER A 153 17.22 -0.72 3.66
N VAL A 154 17.50 -1.20 4.87
CA VAL A 154 17.02 -2.50 5.38
C VAL A 154 15.85 -2.33 6.36
N LEU A 155 15.28 -1.13 6.43
CA LEU A 155 14.24 -0.77 7.37
C LEU A 155 12.90 -0.58 6.67
N VAL A 156 11.84 -1.03 7.30
CA VAL A 156 10.44 -0.74 6.94
C VAL A 156 9.74 -0.15 8.14
N SER A 157 8.83 0.78 7.90
CA SER A 157 7.96 1.29 8.95
C SER A 157 7.04 0.19 9.48
N THR A 158 6.88 0.13 10.80
CA THR A 158 5.97 -0.84 11.43
C THR A 158 4.53 -0.65 10.92
N ALA A 159 4.10 0.59 10.71
CA ALA A 159 2.79 0.88 10.16
C ALA A 159 2.67 0.36 8.72
N GLU A 160 3.66 0.61 7.86
CA GLU A 160 3.68 0.11 6.48
C GLU A 160 3.59 -1.41 6.40
N ALA A 161 4.35 -2.09 7.25
CA ALA A 161 4.38 -3.55 7.25
C ALA A 161 3.10 -4.18 7.81
N SER A 162 2.41 -3.52 8.75
CA SER A 162 1.35 -4.15 9.55
C SER A 162 -0.07 -3.68 9.24
N THR A 163 -0.29 -2.84 8.23
CA THR A 163 -1.62 -2.27 7.96
C THR A 163 -2.17 -2.51 6.55
N LEU A 164 -1.55 -3.41 5.79
CA LEU A 164 -2.04 -3.82 4.47
C LEU A 164 -3.18 -4.85 4.54
N GLN A 165 -3.46 -5.40 5.71
CA GLN A 165 -4.34 -6.56 5.89
C GLN A 165 -5.80 -6.25 5.59
N LEU A 166 -6.28 -5.04 5.84
CA LEU A 166 -7.68 -4.69 5.69
C LEU A 166 -8.13 -4.85 4.24
N GLU A 167 -7.45 -4.20 3.32
CA GLU A 167 -7.78 -4.21 1.89
C GLU A 167 -7.53 -5.58 1.26
N PHE A 168 -6.40 -6.20 1.55
CA PHE A 168 -6.07 -7.52 1.02
C PHE A 168 -7.00 -8.61 1.52
N ARG A 169 -7.46 -8.52 2.77
CA ARG A 169 -8.42 -9.45 3.32
C ARG A 169 -9.79 -9.26 2.70
N TYR A 170 -10.28 -8.02 2.60
CA TYR A 170 -11.56 -7.73 1.98
C TYR A 170 -11.58 -8.17 0.51
N LEU A 171 -10.47 -7.95 -0.22
CA LEU A 171 -10.33 -8.46 -1.58
C LEU A 171 -10.41 -10.00 -1.63
N SER A 172 -9.76 -10.72 -0.70
CA SER A 172 -9.87 -12.18 -0.62
C SER A 172 -11.30 -12.65 -0.40
N GLU A 173 -12.05 -11.99 0.49
CA GLU A 173 -13.45 -12.33 0.74
C GLU A 173 -14.32 -12.12 -0.51
N LEU A 174 -14.08 -11.03 -1.26
CA LEU A 174 -14.84 -10.70 -2.47
C LEU A 174 -14.50 -11.60 -3.67
N THR A 175 -13.25 -12.06 -3.76
CA THR A 175 -12.77 -12.86 -4.89
C THR A 175 -12.79 -14.36 -4.62
N GLU A 176 -13.06 -14.77 -3.38
CA GLU A 176 -12.95 -16.15 -2.89
C GLU A 176 -11.53 -16.73 -3.09
N ASP A 177 -10.52 -15.87 -3.19
CA ASP A 177 -9.12 -16.24 -3.37
C ASP A 177 -8.31 -15.87 -2.12
N ASP A 178 -7.89 -16.89 -1.40
CA ASP A 178 -7.14 -16.76 -0.15
C ASP A 178 -5.72 -16.19 -0.30
N ILE A 179 -5.21 -16.08 -1.54
CA ILE A 179 -3.80 -15.71 -1.75
C ILE A 179 -3.49 -14.32 -1.20
N TYR A 180 -4.41 -13.36 -1.35
CA TYR A 180 -4.22 -11.98 -0.95
C TYR A 180 -4.05 -11.85 0.56
N TRP A 181 -5.02 -12.38 1.33
CA TRP A 181 -4.94 -12.30 2.78
C TRP A 181 -3.79 -13.15 3.35
N LYS A 182 -3.54 -14.35 2.80
CA LYS A 182 -2.43 -15.22 3.23
C LYS A 182 -1.08 -14.57 3.04
N LYS A 183 -0.87 -13.80 1.96
CA LYS A 183 0.36 -13.05 1.73
C LYS A 183 0.50 -11.89 2.71
N ALA A 184 -0.55 -11.07 2.87
CA ALA A 184 -0.54 -9.95 3.80
C ALA A 184 -0.42 -10.41 5.27
N GLU A 185 -0.97 -11.57 5.60
CA GLU A 185 -0.88 -12.17 6.94
C GLU A 185 0.46 -12.84 7.25
N ARG A 186 1.15 -13.35 6.24
CA ARG A 186 2.41 -14.07 6.41
C ARG A 186 3.53 -13.23 7.04
N VAL A 187 3.39 -11.94 7.01
CA VAL A 187 4.28 -10.97 7.69
C VAL A 187 4.52 -11.30 9.16
N GLY A 188 3.60 -12.02 9.82
CA GLY A 188 3.70 -12.35 11.25
C GLY A 188 4.06 -13.80 11.58
N LEU A 189 4.01 -14.74 10.64
CA LEU A 189 4.00 -16.17 10.96
C LEU A 189 5.36 -16.86 10.98
N HIS A 190 6.41 -16.27 10.45
CA HIS A 190 7.69 -16.98 10.28
C HIS A 190 8.51 -17.18 11.58
N GLN A 191 8.09 -16.60 12.71
CA GLN A 191 8.88 -16.69 13.94
C GLN A 191 8.26 -17.43 15.13
N SER A 192 7.02 -17.93 15.06
CA SER A 192 6.38 -18.45 16.28
C SER A 192 5.80 -19.85 16.26
N GLY A 193 5.80 -20.61 15.18
CA GLY A 193 5.37 -22.02 15.19
C GLY A 193 3.96 -22.27 15.76
N TRP A 194 3.11 -21.27 15.88
CA TRP A 194 1.78 -21.37 16.46
C TRP A 194 0.71 -21.32 15.38
N GLN A 195 0.00 -22.42 15.21
CA GLN A 195 -1.26 -22.42 14.47
C GLN A 195 -2.34 -21.76 15.34
N VAL A 196 -2.99 -20.71 14.84
CA VAL A 196 -4.04 -20.01 15.56
C VAL A 196 -5.35 -20.01 14.78
N PHE A 197 -6.39 -20.42 15.46
CA PHE A 197 -7.77 -20.42 14.99
C PHE A 197 -8.50 -19.13 15.38
N SER A 198 -9.31 -18.61 14.46
CA SER A 198 -10.36 -17.59 14.63
C SER A 198 -10.09 -16.19 14.12
N CYS A 199 -10.93 -15.80 13.18
CA CYS A 199 -10.83 -14.71 12.23
C CYS A 199 -10.64 -13.28 12.81
N ALA A 200 -11.31 -12.90 13.87
CA ALA A 200 -11.21 -11.56 14.46
C ALA A 200 -10.00 -11.39 15.39
N ASN A 201 -9.49 -12.50 15.95
CA ASN A 201 -8.28 -12.50 16.77
C ASN A 201 -7.00 -12.51 15.92
N GLU A 202 -7.08 -12.95 14.67
CA GLU A 202 -5.91 -13.17 13.81
C GLU A 202 -5.24 -11.85 13.40
N ILE A 203 -5.98 -10.85 12.91
CA ILE A 203 -5.43 -9.53 12.58
C ILE A 203 -4.75 -8.90 13.79
N ARG A 204 -5.41 -8.95 14.95
CA ARG A 204 -4.83 -8.42 16.19
C ARG A 204 -3.58 -9.20 16.63
N LEU A 205 -3.56 -10.52 16.44
CA LEU A 205 -2.42 -11.35 16.81
C LEU A 205 -1.24 -11.17 15.89
N GLN A 206 -1.44 -10.84 14.62
CA GLN A 206 -0.39 -10.61 13.63
C GLN A 206 0.28 -9.26 13.78
N VAL A 207 -0.50 -8.19 13.88
CA VAL A 207 0.02 -6.89 14.26
C VAL A 207 0.79 -6.99 15.58
N MET A 208 0.26 -7.75 16.55
CA MET A 208 0.94 -7.98 17.82
C MET A 208 2.15 -8.91 17.70
N ALA A 209 2.19 -9.85 16.77
CA ALA A 209 3.37 -10.68 16.53
C ALA A 209 4.52 -9.87 15.90
N VAL A 210 4.19 -9.04 14.90
CA VAL A 210 5.14 -8.08 14.30
C VAL A 210 5.65 -7.12 15.37
N ILE A 211 4.77 -6.53 16.16
CA ILE A 211 5.12 -5.64 17.26
C ILE A 211 5.99 -6.36 18.31
N LYS A 212 5.72 -7.61 18.64
CA LYS A 212 6.48 -8.41 19.61
C LYS A 212 7.83 -8.89 19.07
N SER A 213 7.96 -9.12 17.76
CA SER A 213 9.23 -9.54 17.13
C SER A 213 10.23 -8.40 17.03
N ALA A 214 9.78 -7.16 16.98
CA ALA A 214 10.63 -5.99 17.01
C ALA A 214 11.31 -5.89 18.41
N ARG A 215 12.64 -5.71 18.48
CA ARG A 215 13.32 -5.49 19.77
C ARG A 215 12.85 -4.19 20.38
N GLN A 216 12.20 -4.27 21.54
CA GLN A 216 11.51 -3.15 22.16
C GLN A 216 11.95 -2.94 23.59
N HIS A 217 11.89 -1.70 24.03
CA HIS A 217 11.68 -1.43 25.44
C HIS A 217 10.29 -1.92 25.88
N PRO A 218 10.13 -2.47 27.09
CA PRO A 218 8.83 -2.95 27.54
C PRO A 218 7.74 -1.89 27.36
N GLY A 219 6.71 -2.20 26.58
CA GLY A 219 5.53 -1.36 26.38
C GLY A 219 5.53 -0.39 25.21
N ILE A 220 6.61 -0.28 24.43
CA ILE A 220 6.68 0.64 23.28
C ILE A 220 7.07 -0.12 22.02
N ALA A 221 6.24 -0.03 20.95
CA ALA A 221 6.55 -0.58 19.65
C ALA A 221 7.65 0.24 18.96
N SER A 222 8.56 -0.43 18.27
CA SER A 222 9.54 0.22 17.41
C SER A 222 8.85 0.87 16.21
N ILE A 223 9.27 2.07 15.83
CA ILE A 223 8.74 2.76 14.64
C ILE A 223 9.21 2.06 13.36
N PHE A 224 10.42 1.50 13.39
CA PHE A 224 11.02 0.79 12.26
C PHE A 224 11.40 -0.64 12.61
N MET A 225 11.28 -1.53 11.63
CA MET A 225 11.69 -2.92 11.69
C MET A 225 12.78 -3.20 10.63
N GLU A 226 13.73 -4.08 10.95
CA GLU A 226 14.72 -4.55 9.98
C GLU A 226 14.16 -5.72 9.17
N TYR A 227 14.36 -5.69 7.85
CA TYR A 227 13.99 -6.78 6.93
C TYR A 227 14.74 -8.08 7.17
N VAL A 228 15.96 -7.99 7.72
CA VAL A 228 16.91 -9.09 7.81
C VAL A 228 17.28 -9.35 9.27
N ARG A 229 16.32 -9.71 10.12
CA ARG A 229 16.65 -10.48 11.31
C ARG A 229 16.08 -11.88 11.19
N LEU A 230 16.79 -12.71 10.44
CA LEU A 230 16.77 -14.15 10.69
C LEU A 230 17.25 -14.39 12.14
N PRO A 231 16.59 -15.28 12.90
CA PRO A 231 17.11 -15.69 14.20
C PRO A 231 18.53 -16.25 14.01
N PHE A 232 19.34 -16.09 15.01
CA PHE A 232 20.77 -16.40 15.11
C PHE A 232 21.14 -17.91 14.98
N ALA A 233 20.49 -18.66 14.13
CA ALA A 233 20.91 -19.99 13.76
C ALA A 233 21.41 -19.92 12.32
N ASP A 234 22.68 -20.09 12.12
CA ASP A 234 23.44 -20.20 10.87
C ASP A 234 24.14 -18.93 10.37
N ARG A 235 25.08 -18.43 11.19
CA ARG A 235 26.33 -17.88 10.63
C ARG A 235 27.33 -19.02 10.60
N PRO A 236 27.83 -19.47 9.43
CA PRO A 236 29.03 -20.28 9.40
C PRO A 236 30.17 -19.45 9.95
N SER A 237 30.91 -20.05 10.89
CA SER A 237 32.13 -19.58 11.51
C SER A 237 33.24 -19.28 10.52
#